data_32dea4f573c2c4e3ecc4d572f37d51d6
#
_entry.id   32dea4f573c2c4e3ecc4d572f37d51d6
#
_cell.length_a   1.000
_cell.length_b   1.000
_cell.length_c   1.000
_cell.angle_alpha   90.00
_cell.angle_beta   90.00
_cell.angle_gamma   90.00
#
_symmetry.space_group_name_H-M   'P 1'
#
loop_
_entity.id
_entity.type
_entity.pdbx_description
1 polymer ?
#
loop_
_entity_poly.entity_id
_entity_poly.type
_entity_poly.pdbx_seq_one_letter_code
_entity_poly.pdbx_strand_id
1 'polypeptide(L)'
;MSIVDIILKGILLIIFIFTFTYLKKKIKKYSRVLKADGLDGIYFYFINKNFKNKGIWNFIDKKKYILGKKLARYSKEKILFGPYVGTKFISSHGWSNVDFGPKYLGTYEKQIQKKIIYLKNKFKLKFFVDCGAAEGYHIISLLKKKIFKIAIAFEIDENSRNILSKNAIINKVRKRIFIYSEANFNSLKNNLKKKDLNKTLFLLDIEGNEFDLFDLDFCKYFSQSYFIVEDH
;
A
#
# COMPACT_ATOMS: atom_id res chain seq x y z
N MET A 1 -49.90 42.37 -10.04
CA MET A 1 -49.12 41.16 -9.77
C MET A 1 -49.68 40.56 -8.47
N SER A 2 -50.22 39.39 -8.54
CA SER A 2 -50.87 38.78 -7.36
C SER A 2 -49.81 38.37 -6.32
N ILE A 3 -50.21 38.26 -5.05
CA ILE A 3 -49.33 37.78 -3.99
C ILE A 3 -48.79 36.37 -4.34
N VAL A 4 -49.59 35.58 -5.03
CA VAL A 4 -49.21 34.25 -5.52
C VAL A 4 -48.06 34.31 -6.52
N ASP A 5 -48.07 35.30 -7.45
CA ASP A 5 -46.99 35.49 -8.43
C ASP A 5 -45.66 35.88 -7.77
N ILE A 6 -45.71 36.65 -6.70
CA ILE A 6 -44.51 37.04 -5.93
C ILE A 6 -43.91 35.83 -5.21
N ILE A 7 -44.77 34.99 -4.58
CA ILE A 7 -44.35 33.79 -3.89
C ILE A 7 -43.75 32.77 -4.87
N LEU A 8 -44.38 32.55 -6.03
CA LEU A 8 -43.87 31.61 -7.05
C LEU A 8 -42.53 32.06 -7.61
N LYS A 9 -42.35 33.36 -7.90
CA LYS A 9 -41.06 33.91 -8.35
C LYS A 9 -39.96 33.76 -7.28
N GLY A 10 -40.28 33.95 -6.01
CA GLY A 10 -39.38 33.74 -4.90
C GLY A 10 -38.93 32.27 -4.79
N ILE A 11 -39.86 31.31 -4.91
CA ILE A 11 -39.55 29.86 -4.88
C ILE A 11 -38.68 29.49 -6.08
N LEU A 12 -38.98 29.95 -7.29
CA LEU A 12 -38.19 29.69 -8.50
C LEU A 12 -36.79 30.25 -8.37
N LEU A 13 -36.60 31.43 -7.81
CA LEU A 13 -35.30 32.04 -7.57
C LEU A 13 -34.44 31.21 -6.56
N ILE A 14 -35.08 30.76 -5.49
CA ILE A 14 -34.41 29.88 -4.50
C ILE A 14 -33.96 28.56 -5.14
N ILE A 15 -34.84 27.91 -5.90
CA ILE A 15 -34.50 26.68 -6.63
C ILE A 15 -33.36 26.93 -7.62
N PHE A 16 -33.38 28.05 -8.34
CA PHE A 16 -32.34 28.43 -9.28
C PHE A 16 -30.97 28.63 -8.57
N ILE A 17 -30.96 29.35 -7.44
CA ILE A 17 -29.74 29.56 -6.65
C ILE A 17 -29.19 28.22 -6.12
N PHE A 18 -30.06 27.35 -5.58
CA PHE A 18 -29.64 26.02 -5.10
C PHE A 18 -29.08 25.14 -6.22
N THR A 19 -29.74 25.10 -7.37
CA THR A 19 -29.27 24.32 -8.54
C THR A 19 -27.97 24.88 -9.10
N PHE A 20 -27.81 26.20 -9.17
CA PHE A 20 -26.60 26.84 -9.66
C PHE A 20 -25.39 26.63 -8.73
N THR A 21 -25.58 26.73 -7.42
CA THR A 21 -24.54 26.43 -6.42
C THR A 21 -24.14 24.96 -6.43
N TYR A 22 -25.10 24.06 -6.57
CA TYR A 22 -24.86 22.63 -6.73
C TYR A 22 -24.05 22.32 -8.00
N LEU A 23 -24.42 22.90 -9.15
CA LEU A 23 -23.72 22.77 -10.41
C LEU A 23 -22.29 23.31 -10.34
N LYS A 24 -22.07 24.49 -9.74
CA LYS A 24 -20.72 25.04 -9.51
C LYS A 24 -19.83 24.10 -8.69
N LYS A 25 -20.34 23.54 -7.59
CA LYS A 25 -19.59 22.56 -6.78
C LYS A 25 -19.25 21.30 -7.59
N LYS A 26 -20.15 20.83 -8.43
CA LYS A 26 -19.97 19.66 -9.28
C LYS A 26 -18.91 19.90 -10.35
N ILE A 27 -18.97 21.04 -11.04
CA ILE A 27 -17.99 21.45 -12.07
C ILE A 27 -16.58 21.57 -11.45
N LYS A 28 -16.46 22.21 -10.28
CA LYS A 28 -15.18 22.36 -9.57
C LYS A 28 -14.59 21.00 -9.18
N LYS A 29 -15.43 20.02 -8.78
CA LYS A 29 -15.00 18.66 -8.46
C LYS A 29 -14.52 17.91 -9.70
N TYR A 30 -15.24 17.95 -10.81
CA TYR A 30 -14.82 17.31 -12.06
C TYR A 30 -13.54 17.93 -12.62
N SER A 31 -13.40 19.25 -12.56
CA SER A 31 -12.18 19.94 -12.99
C SER A 31 -10.95 19.51 -12.18
N ARG A 32 -11.11 19.24 -10.86
CA ARG A 32 -10.01 18.71 -10.04
C ARG A 32 -9.62 17.29 -10.44
N VAL A 33 -10.60 16.41 -10.65
CA VAL A 33 -10.37 15.02 -11.09
C VAL A 33 -9.71 15.03 -12.47
N LEU A 34 -10.21 15.85 -13.40
CA LEU A 34 -9.62 15.96 -14.73
C LEU A 34 -8.16 16.45 -14.70
N LYS A 35 -7.83 17.40 -13.83
CA LYS A 35 -6.47 17.90 -13.68
C LYS A 35 -5.52 16.89 -13.02
N ALA A 36 -6.02 16.07 -12.10
CA ALA A 36 -5.20 15.08 -11.37
C ALA A 36 -4.99 13.81 -12.19
N ASP A 37 -6.07 13.25 -12.76
CA ASP A 37 -6.10 11.88 -13.28
C ASP A 37 -6.54 11.80 -14.77
N GLY A 38 -6.72 12.94 -15.44
CA GLY A 38 -7.13 12.98 -16.84
C GLY A 38 -8.55 12.48 -17.10
N LEU A 39 -8.81 12.06 -18.34
CA LEU A 39 -10.13 11.53 -18.73
C LEU A 39 -10.45 10.20 -18.05
N ASP A 40 -9.43 9.39 -17.77
CA ASP A 40 -9.61 8.12 -17.07
C ASP A 40 -10.11 8.34 -15.64
N GLY A 41 -9.61 9.35 -14.95
CA GLY A 41 -10.10 9.72 -13.62
C GLY A 41 -11.58 10.14 -13.63
N ILE A 42 -12.02 10.88 -14.64
CA ILE A 42 -13.44 11.22 -14.82
C ILE A 42 -14.27 9.97 -15.08
N TYR A 43 -13.81 9.08 -15.96
CA TYR A 43 -14.47 7.82 -16.25
C TYR A 43 -14.64 6.97 -14.98
N PHE A 44 -13.55 6.77 -14.21
CA PHE A 44 -13.59 6.07 -12.93
C PHE A 44 -14.48 6.76 -11.89
N TYR A 45 -14.46 8.09 -11.83
CA TYR A 45 -15.34 8.83 -10.93
C TYR A 45 -16.83 8.63 -11.26
N PHE A 46 -17.20 8.60 -12.54
CA PHE A 46 -18.57 8.33 -12.98
C PHE A 46 -19.00 6.90 -12.69
N ILE A 47 -18.14 5.92 -12.95
CA ILE A 47 -18.39 4.53 -12.61
C ILE A 47 -18.60 4.39 -11.09
N ASN A 48 -17.70 4.94 -10.27
CA ASN A 48 -17.81 4.90 -8.82
C ASN A 48 -19.09 5.52 -8.28
N LYS A 49 -19.56 6.58 -8.91
CA LYS A 49 -20.73 7.30 -8.43
C LYS A 49 -22.06 6.65 -8.84
N ASN A 50 -22.12 6.13 -10.05
CA ASN A 50 -23.37 5.57 -10.62
C ASN A 50 -23.54 4.09 -10.28
N PHE A 51 -22.47 3.40 -9.93
CA PHE A 51 -22.46 1.98 -9.63
C PHE A 51 -21.99 1.72 -8.19
N LYS A 52 -22.69 2.24 -7.22
CA LYS A 52 -22.59 1.77 -5.81
C LYS A 52 -23.03 0.30 -5.65
N ASN A 53 -23.28 -0.39 -6.76
CA ASN A 53 -23.59 -1.81 -6.77
C ASN A 53 -22.31 -2.63 -6.55
N LYS A 54 -22.22 -3.27 -5.39
CA LYS A 54 -21.17 -4.25 -5.04
C LYS A 54 -20.87 -5.26 -6.16
N GLY A 55 -21.82 -5.50 -7.09
CA GLY A 55 -21.65 -6.41 -8.21
C GLY A 55 -20.60 -6.01 -9.26
N ILE A 56 -20.47 -4.73 -9.61
CA ILE A 56 -19.47 -4.28 -10.60
C ILE A 56 -18.06 -4.29 -10.03
N TRP A 57 -17.89 -3.86 -8.77
CA TRP A 57 -16.59 -3.94 -8.11
C TRP A 57 -16.13 -5.38 -8.00
N ASN A 58 -16.98 -6.30 -7.60
CA ASN A 58 -16.68 -7.74 -7.60
C ASN A 58 -16.29 -8.24 -9.00
N PHE A 59 -16.91 -7.73 -10.07
CA PHE A 59 -16.56 -8.09 -11.44
C PHE A 59 -15.17 -7.55 -11.84
N ILE A 60 -14.88 -6.28 -11.55
CA ILE A 60 -13.58 -5.65 -11.84
C ILE A 60 -12.48 -6.36 -11.07
N ASP A 61 -12.67 -6.59 -9.78
CA ASP A 61 -11.68 -7.26 -8.93
C ASP A 61 -11.46 -8.71 -9.35
N LYS A 62 -12.52 -9.41 -9.74
CA LYS A 62 -12.41 -10.75 -10.33
C LYS A 62 -11.61 -10.73 -11.64
N LYS A 63 -11.80 -9.72 -12.50
CA LYS A 63 -11.02 -9.56 -13.73
C LYS A 63 -9.55 -9.23 -13.43
N LYS A 64 -9.27 -8.33 -12.51
CA LYS A 64 -7.91 -8.01 -12.05
C LYS A 64 -7.21 -9.26 -11.52
N TYR A 65 -7.89 -10.03 -10.67
CA TYR A 65 -7.38 -11.31 -10.16
C TYR A 65 -7.06 -12.31 -11.26
N ILE A 66 -7.98 -12.53 -12.21
CA ILE A 66 -7.76 -13.45 -13.33
C ILE A 66 -6.57 -13.02 -14.19
N LEU A 67 -6.48 -11.73 -14.52
CA LEU A 67 -5.36 -11.18 -15.28
C LEU A 67 -4.05 -11.29 -14.50
N GLY A 68 -4.05 -11.00 -13.21
CA GLY A 68 -2.90 -11.16 -12.34
C GLY A 68 -2.41 -12.61 -12.28
N LYS A 69 -3.32 -13.59 -12.19
CA LYS A 69 -2.98 -15.02 -12.25
C LYS A 69 -2.39 -15.44 -13.61
N LYS A 70 -2.93 -14.92 -14.71
CA LYS A 70 -2.34 -15.16 -16.05
C LYS A 70 -0.93 -14.58 -16.13
N LEU A 71 -0.74 -13.36 -15.60
CA LEU A 71 0.57 -12.71 -15.56
C LEU A 71 1.57 -13.48 -14.70
N ALA A 72 1.14 -13.97 -13.52
CA ALA A 72 1.97 -14.80 -12.65
C ALA A 72 2.47 -16.05 -13.37
N ARG A 73 1.59 -16.75 -14.11
CA ARG A 73 1.96 -17.92 -14.92
C ARG A 73 2.93 -17.53 -16.05
N TYR A 74 2.63 -16.47 -16.79
CA TYR A 74 3.48 -15.98 -17.88
C TYR A 74 4.87 -15.61 -17.37
N SER A 75 4.96 -14.92 -16.26
CA SER A 75 6.23 -14.51 -15.63
C SER A 75 6.97 -15.66 -14.92
N LYS A 76 6.37 -16.87 -14.87
CA LYS A 76 6.87 -17.99 -14.04
C LYS A 76 7.04 -17.57 -12.58
N GLU A 77 6.04 -16.85 -12.07
CA GLU A 77 5.99 -16.30 -10.69
C GLU A 77 7.15 -15.35 -10.34
N LYS A 78 7.76 -14.70 -11.34
CA LYS A 78 8.82 -13.71 -11.14
C LYS A 78 8.29 -12.29 -11.39
N ILE A 79 8.78 -11.35 -10.61
CA ILE A 79 8.62 -9.92 -10.91
C ILE A 79 9.34 -9.59 -12.22
N LEU A 80 8.64 -8.93 -13.15
CA LEU A 80 9.13 -8.68 -14.50
C LEU A 80 9.98 -7.42 -14.62
N PHE A 81 9.65 -6.37 -13.88
CA PHE A 81 10.28 -5.05 -14.02
C PHE A 81 10.61 -4.41 -12.66
N GLY A 82 11.32 -3.29 -12.73
CA GLY A 82 11.62 -2.46 -11.57
C GLY A 82 12.74 -2.99 -10.67
N PRO A 83 12.91 -2.37 -9.49
CA PRO A 83 14.01 -2.70 -8.57
C PRO A 83 13.98 -4.15 -8.07
N TYR A 84 12.81 -4.78 -8.06
CA TYR A 84 12.58 -6.12 -7.52
C TYR A 84 12.58 -7.23 -8.58
N VAL A 85 12.92 -6.88 -9.83
CA VAL A 85 12.93 -7.81 -10.98
C VAL A 85 13.60 -9.16 -10.66
N GLY A 86 12.96 -10.26 -11.06
CA GLY A 86 13.46 -11.63 -10.87
C GLY A 86 13.20 -12.23 -9.48
N THR A 87 12.61 -11.49 -8.53
CA THR A 87 12.14 -12.07 -7.28
C THR A 87 10.91 -12.94 -7.56
N LYS A 88 10.87 -14.13 -6.94
CA LYS A 88 9.77 -15.09 -7.10
C LYS A 88 8.78 -14.99 -5.95
N PHE A 89 7.49 -15.08 -6.28
CA PHE A 89 6.42 -15.17 -5.28
C PHE A 89 5.47 -16.30 -5.65
N ILE A 90 5.12 -17.12 -4.65
CA ILE A 90 4.08 -18.12 -4.82
C ILE A 90 2.75 -17.40 -5.04
N SER A 91 2.06 -17.73 -6.12
CA SER A 91 0.75 -17.17 -6.47
C SER A 91 -0.37 -17.77 -5.62
N SER A 92 -0.21 -17.75 -4.30
CA SER A 92 -1.22 -18.15 -3.32
C SER A 92 -2.04 -16.95 -2.86
N HIS A 93 -3.14 -17.20 -2.20
CA HIS A 93 -3.98 -16.15 -1.63
C HIS A 93 -3.17 -15.34 -0.62
N GLY A 94 -2.78 -14.13 -1.01
CA GLY A 94 -2.25 -13.13 -0.10
C GLY A 94 -3.38 -12.22 0.39
N TRP A 95 -3.04 -11.25 1.20
CA TRP A 95 -3.94 -10.28 1.81
C TRP A 95 -4.83 -9.54 0.78
N SER A 96 -4.32 -9.27 -0.43
CA SER A 96 -5.10 -8.69 -1.53
C SER A 96 -4.94 -9.47 -2.84
N ASN A 97 -6.04 -10.04 -3.31
CA ASN A 97 -6.08 -10.77 -4.59
C ASN A 97 -6.01 -9.84 -5.81
N VAL A 98 -6.29 -8.53 -5.66
CA VAL A 98 -6.33 -7.55 -6.75
C VAL A 98 -4.95 -7.04 -7.13
N ASP A 99 -3.96 -7.17 -6.24
CA ASP A 99 -2.61 -6.64 -6.42
C ASP A 99 -1.65 -7.59 -7.15
N PHE A 100 -2.11 -8.78 -7.51
CA PHE A 100 -1.28 -9.75 -8.26
C PHE A 100 -0.66 -9.14 -9.52
N GLY A 101 -1.45 -8.44 -10.33
CA GLY A 101 -0.96 -7.80 -11.54
C GLY A 101 0.16 -6.81 -11.26
N PRO A 102 -0.08 -5.76 -10.46
CA PRO A 102 0.93 -4.80 -10.05
C PRO A 102 2.18 -5.42 -9.41
N LYS A 103 2.03 -6.43 -8.54
CA LYS A 103 3.16 -7.11 -7.90
C LYS A 103 4.06 -7.81 -8.94
N TYR A 104 3.50 -8.60 -9.87
CA TYR A 104 4.30 -9.27 -10.90
C TYR A 104 4.84 -8.33 -11.98
N LEU A 105 4.15 -7.21 -12.26
CA LEU A 105 4.71 -6.16 -13.11
C LEU A 105 5.84 -5.38 -12.42
N GLY A 106 5.93 -5.41 -11.09
CA GLY A 106 6.90 -4.63 -10.32
C GLY A 106 6.50 -3.16 -10.15
N THR A 107 5.21 -2.87 -10.31
CA THR A 107 4.62 -1.52 -10.16
C THR A 107 3.92 -1.31 -8.83
N TYR A 108 3.67 -2.39 -8.08
CA TYR A 108 3.06 -2.32 -6.75
C TYR A 108 3.93 -1.47 -5.84
N GLU A 109 3.35 -0.47 -5.20
CA GLU A 109 4.01 0.48 -4.30
C GLU A 109 5.38 0.99 -4.82
N LYS A 110 5.42 1.33 -6.09
CA LYS A 110 6.66 1.75 -6.78
C LYS A 110 7.36 2.93 -6.09
N GLN A 111 6.59 3.81 -5.45
CA GLN A 111 7.14 4.97 -4.73
C GLN A 111 7.85 4.51 -3.45
N ILE A 112 7.27 3.57 -2.71
CA ILE A 112 7.87 2.97 -1.52
C ILE A 112 9.16 2.24 -1.89
N GLN A 113 9.16 1.42 -2.95
CA GLN A 113 10.35 0.75 -3.46
C GLN A 113 11.50 1.74 -3.70
N LYS A 114 11.22 2.85 -4.40
CA LYS A 114 12.20 3.90 -4.68
C LYS A 114 12.69 4.59 -3.40
N LYS A 115 11.78 4.87 -2.47
CA LYS A 115 12.10 5.53 -1.21
C LYS A 115 13.00 4.68 -0.32
N ILE A 116 12.70 3.39 -0.20
CA ILE A 116 13.54 2.42 0.53
C ILE A 116 14.98 2.45 -0.01
N ILE A 117 15.13 2.32 -1.33
CA ILE A 117 16.46 2.29 -1.98
C ILE A 117 17.19 3.61 -1.81
N TYR A 118 16.48 4.73 -1.96
CA TYR A 118 17.05 6.06 -1.75
C TYR A 118 17.59 6.22 -0.32
N LEU A 119 16.77 5.93 0.70
CA LEU A 119 17.16 6.06 2.11
C LEU A 119 18.32 5.13 2.45
N LYS A 120 18.27 3.87 1.99
CA LYS A 120 19.32 2.89 2.17
C LYS A 120 20.67 3.40 1.65
N ASN A 121 20.67 4.00 0.47
CA ASN A 121 21.91 4.50 -0.15
C ASN A 121 22.41 5.79 0.52
N LYS A 122 21.51 6.74 0.78
CA LYS A 122 21.81 8.03 1.40
C LYS A 122 22.41 7.86 2.80
N PHE A 123 21.84 6.99 3.63
CA PHE A 123 22.24 6.81 5.03
C PHE A 123 23.06 5.52 5.26
N LYS A 124 23.42 4.81 4.20
CA LYS A 124 24.22 3.57 4.24
C LYS A 124 23.61 2.52 5.21
N LEU A 125 22.28 2.38 5.17
CA LEU A 125 21.53 1.49 6.06
C LEU A 125 21.87 0.03 5.79
N LYS A 126 21.81 -0.81 6.83
CA LYS A 126 22.23 -2.22 6.77
C LYS A 126 21.09 -3.19 7.07
N PHE A 127 20.16 -2.79 7.92
CA PHE A 127 19.08 -3.60 8.44
C PHE A 127 17.74 -3.05 7.95
N PHE A 128 16.83 -3.96 7.66
CA PHE A 128 15.46 -3.63 7.26
C PHE A 128 14.50 -4.34 8.17
N VAL A 129 13.52 -3.61 8.70
CA VAL A 129 12.42 -4.11 9.52
C VAL A 129 11.12 -3.82 8.79
N ASP A 130 10.32 -4.84 8.60
CA ASP A 130 9.06 -4.82 7.88
C ASP A 130 7.94 -5.20 8.86
N CYS A 131 7.15 -4.24 9.31
CA CYS A 131 6.02 -4.44 10.18
C CYS A 131 4.75 -4.42 9.34
N GLY A 132 4.03 -5.54 9.29
CA GLY A 132 2.97 -5.80 8.31
C GLY A 132 3.54 -6.42 7.03
N ALA A 133 4.47 -7.36 7.16
CA ALA A 133 5.22 -7.86 6.02
C ALA A 133 4.40 -8.70 5.03
N ALA A 134 3.18 -9.08 5.34
CA ALA A 134 2.31 -9.94 4.55
C ALA A 134 3.04 -11.17 3.98
N GLU A 135 2.95 -11.43 2.68
CA GLU A 135 3.70 -12.48 1.99
C GLU A 135 5.17 -12.14 1.71
N GLY A 136 5.64 -10.96 2.12
CA GLY A 136 7.04 -10.54 2.05
C GLY A 136 7.46 -9.84 0.76
N TYR A 137 6.56 -9.13 0.08
CA TYR A 137 6.86 -8.48 -1.20
C TYR A 137 8.10 -7.59 -1.15
N HIS A 138 8.15 -6.67 -0.19
CA HIS A 138 9.31 -5.79 0.00
C HIS A 138 10.50 -6.52 0.56
N ILE A 139 10.35 -7.12 1.72
CA ILE A 139 11.48 -7.66 2.50
C ILE A 139 12.24 -8.76 1.75
N ILE A 140 11.54 -9.67 1.07
CA ILE A 140 12.17 -10.74 0.29
C ILE A 140 12.87 -10.19 -0.94
N SER A 141 12.24 -9.24 -1.64
CA SER A 141 12.82 -8.60 -2.81
C SER A 141 14.11 -7.85 -2.45
N LEU A 142 14.10 -7.09 -1.38
CA LEU A 142 15.26 -6.35 -0.88
C LEU A 142 16.43 -7.28 -0.51
N LEU A 143 16.12 -8.40 0.14
CA LEU A 143 17.15 -9.42 0.45
C LEU A 143 17.64 -10.15 -0.79
N LYS A 144 16.76 -10.53 -1.72
CA LYS A 144 17.10 -11.20 -2.98
C LYS A 144 18.01 -10.33 -3.84
N LYS A 145 17.73 -9.03 -3.91
CA LYS A 145 18.54 -8.04 -4.64
C LYS A 145 19.79 -7.61 -3.88
N LYS A 146 20.05 -8.17 -2.69
CA LYS A 146 21.19 -7.83 -1.82
C LYS A 146 21.24 -6.35 -1.43
N ILE A 147 20.08 -5.67 -1.42
CA ILE A 147 19.97 -4.27 -0.99
C ILE A 147 20.22 -4.18 0.50
N PHE A 148 19.61 -5.09 1.28
CA PHE A 148 19.94 -5.29 2.69
C PHE A 148 20.58 -6.66 2.93
N LYS A 149 21.38 -6.76 3.99
CA LYS A 149 22.06 -8.02 4.35
C LYS A 149 21.15 -8.94 5.17
N ILE A 150 20.47 -8.36 6.14
CA ILE A 150 19.59 -9.03 7.10
C ILE A 150 18.33 -8.21 7.21
N ALA A 151 17.21 -8.87 7.42
CA ALA A 151 15.92 -8.23 7.65
C ALA A 151 15.09 -8.98 8.69
N ILE A 152 14.18 -8.25 9.33
CA ILE A 152 13.25 -8.74 10.32
C ILE A 152 11.84 -8.42 9.83
N ALA A 153 10.98 -9.42 9.80
CA ALA A 153 9.59 -9.32 9.41
C ALA A 153 8.69 -9.54 10.64
N PHE A 154 7.68 -8.70 10.76
CA PHE A 154 6.58 -8.90 11.67
C PHE A 154 5.30 -9.00 10.85
N GLU A 155 4.51 -10.06 11.09
CA GLU A 155 3.26 -10.32 10.41
C GLU A 155 2.33 -11.08 11.35
N ILE A 156 1.15 -10.52 11.62
CA ILE A 156 0.24 -11.08 12.62
C ILE A 156 -0.52 -12.30 12.09
N ASP A 157 -0.82 -12.33 10.78
CA ASP A 157 -1.51 -13.48 10.18
C ASP A 157 -0.57 -14.67 9.98
N GLU A 158 -0.92 -15.80 10.56
CA GLU A 158 -0.10 -17.00 10.48
C GLU A 158 0.01 -17.56 9.06
N ASN A 159 -1.06 -17.47 8.25
CA ASN A 159 -1.03 -17.93 6.87
C ASN A 159 -0.07 -17.09 6.04
N SER A 160 -0.10 -15.77 6.21
CA SER A 160 0.82 -14.82 5.57
C SER A 160 2.28 -15.10 5.98
N ARG A 161 2.55 -15.34 7.28
CA ARG A 161 3.89 -15.77 7.75
C ARG A 161 4.37 -17.06 7.09
N ASN A 162 3.47 -18.04 6.93
CA ASN A 162 3.79 -19.31 6.27
C ASN A 162 4.13 -19.09 4.79
N ILE A 163 3.39 -18.23 4.07
CA ILE A 163 3.67 -17.87 2.69
C ILE A 163 4.99 -17.10 2.60
N LEU A 164 5.23 -16.13 3.48
CA LEU A 164 6.47 -15.38 3.59
C LEU A 164 7.67 -16.30 3.76
N SER A 165 7.56 -17.29 4.65
CA SER A 165 8.63 -18.28 4.87
C SER A 165 8.91 -19.12 3.62
N LYS A 166 7.86 -19.58 2.90
CA LYS A 166 8.01 -20.30 1.62
C LYS A 166 8.65 -19.40 0.56
N ASN A 167 8.21 -18.14 0.46
CA ASN A 167 8.79 -17.16 -0.45
C ASN A 167 10.27 -16.89 -0.14
N ALA A 168 10.65 -16.84 1.14
CA ALA A 168 12.05 -16.71 1.55
C ALA A 168 12.92 -17.91 1.13
N ILE A 169 12.36 -19.12 1.19
CA ILE A 169 13.05 -20.35 0.76
C ILE A 169 13.27 -20.35 -0.74
N ILE A 170 12.24 -20.12 -1.57
CA ILE A 170 12.36 -20.16 -3.04
C ILE A 170 13.28 -19.08 -3.59
N ASN A 171 13.44 -17.97 -2.86
CA ASN A 171 14.39 -16.90 -3.21
C ASN A 171 15.78 -17.09 -2.61
N LYS A 172 16.00 -18.16 -1.83
CA LYS A 172 17.29 -18.49 -1.17
C LYS A 172 17.73 -17.40 -0.17
N VAL A 173 16.76 -16.77 0.52
CA VAL A 173 17.03 -15.72 1.51
C VAL A 173 16.64 -16.10 2.94
N ARG A 174 16.11 -17.31 3.18
CA ARG A 174 15.58 -17.77 4.46
C ARG A 174 16.54 -17.60 5.65
N LYS A 175 17.85 -17.76 5.43
CA LYS A 175 18.87 -17.59 6.47
C LYS A 175 19.16 -16.12 6.83
N ARG A 176 18.61 -15.17 6.08
CA ARG A 176 18.83 -13.73 6.26
C ARG A 176 17.59 -12.97 6.73
N ILE A 177 16.49 -13.68 6.95
CA ILE A 177 15.23 -13.11 7.42
C ILE A 177 14.81 -13.79 8.73
N PHE A 178 14.45 -12.97 9.72
CA PHE A 178 13.83 -13.40 10.97
C PHE A 178 12.36 -13.01 10.91
N ILE A 179 11.46 -13.94 11.21
CA ILE A 179 10.02 -13.78 11.07
C ILE A 179 9.38 -13.94 12.44
N TYR A 180 8.64 -12.91 12.87
CA TYR A 180 7.93 -12.83 14.13
C TYR A 180 6.44 -12.55 13.87
N SER A 181 5.60 -12.73 14.91
CA SER A 181 4.16 -12.51 14.79
C SER A 181 3.81 -11.02 14.91
N GLU A 182 3.92 -10.46 16.08
CA GLU A 182 3.38 -9.14 16.38
C GLU A 182 4.49 -8.07 16.44
N ALA A 183 4.24 -6.92 15.81
CA ALA A 183 5.08 -5.74 15.87
C ALA A 183 4.62 -4.87 17.06
N ASN A 184 5.11 -5.15 18.27
CA ASN A 184 4.95 -4.26 19.42
C ASN A 184 6.31 -3.80 19.96
N PHE A 185 6.32 -2.78 20.82
CA PHE A 185 7.56 -2.19 21.35
C PHE A 185 8.51 -3.22 21.93
N ASN A 186 8.01 -4.13 22.78
CA ASN A 186 8.83 -5.14 23.43
C ASN A 186 9.43 -6.14 22.43
N SER A 187 8.63 -6.59 21.48
CA SER A 187 9.06 -7.51 20.43
C SER A 187 10.15 -6.88 19.56
N LEU A 188 9.95 -5.64 19.14
CA LEU A 188 10.94 -4.88 18.37
C LEU A 188 12.23 -4.64 19.16
N LYS A 189 12.14 -4.20 20.42
CA LYS A 189 13.26 -3.95 21.29
C LYS A 189 14.10 -5.21 21.55
N ASN A 190 13.46 -6.34 21.75
CA ASN A 190 14.13 -7.61 22.04
C ASN A 190 14.85 -8.19 20.83
N ASN A 191 14.36 -7.91 19.63
CA ASN A 191 14.89 -8.45 18.38
C ASN A 191 15.87 -7.51 17.64
N LEU A 192 16.03 -6.27 18.10
CA LEU A 192 16.91 -5.27 17.51
C LEU A 192 18.01 -4.86 18.49
N LYS A 193 19.25 -5.02 18.08
CA LYS A 193 20.39 -4.58 18.90
C LYS A 193 20.50 -3.06 18.89
N LYS A 194 20.58 -2.41 20.06
CA LYS A 194 20.63 -0.94 20.20
C LYS A 194 21.74 -0.30 19.32
N LYS A 195 22.90 -0.92 19.18
CA LYS A 195 24.00 -0.44 18.34
C LYS A 195 23.73 -0.41 16.84
N ASP A 196 22.70 -1.09 16.38
CA ASP A 196 22.35 -1.20 14.98
C ASP A 196 21.18 -0.28 14.57
N LEU A 197 20.56 0.40 15.53
CA LEU A 197 19.37 1.24 15.29
C LEU A 197 19.63 2.38 14.30
N ASN A 198 20.79 3.03 14.38
CA ASN A 198 21.20 4.10 13.46
C ASN A 198 21.51 3.61 12.03
N LYS A 199 21.43 2.31 11.78
CA LYS A 199 21.59 1.67 10.46
C LYS A 199 20.36 0.87 10.06
N THR A 200 19.23 1.08 10.73
CA THR A 200 17.98 0.36 10.53
C THR A 200 16.95 1.24 9.85
N LEU A 201 16.29 0.71 8.83
CA LEU A 201 15.11 1.27 8.19
C LEU A 201 13.89 0.41 8.56
N PHE A 202 12.86 1.05 9.06
CA PHE A 202 11.55 0.46 9.28
C PHE A 202 10.60 0.82 8.14
N LEU A 203 9.83 -0.14 7.70
CA LEU A 203 8.58 0.03 6.98
C LEU A 203 7.46 -0.39 7.93
N LEU A 204 6.52 0.50 8.17
CA LEU A 204 5.37 0.28 9.07
C LEU A 204 4.11 0.41 8.24
N ASP A 205 3.42 -0.70 8.05
CA ASP A 205 2.15 -0.84 7.37
C ASP A 205 1.35 -1.90 8.13
N ILE A 206 0.72 -1.49 9.25
CA ILE A 206 0.03 -2.37 10.20
C ILE A 206 -1.47 -2.06 10.33
N GLU A 207 -2.03 -1.50 9.25
CA GLU A 207 -3.47 -1.34 9.05
C GLU A 207 -4.18 -0.59 10.19
N GLY A 208 -3.60 0.58 10.57
CA GLY A 208 -4.19 1.50 11.55
C GLY A 208 -3.69 1.37 12.99
N ASN A 209 -2.78 0.42 13.28
CA ASN A 209 -2.16 0.29 14.60
C ASN A 209 -0.84 1.10 14.73
N GLU A 210 -0.51 1.93 13.75
CA GLU A 210 0.73 2.74 13.73
C GLU A 210 0.78 3.69 14.91
N PHE A 211 -0.35 4.35 15.26
CA PHE A 211 -0.43 5.29 16.37
C PHE A 211 -0.21 4.62 17.73
N ASP A 212 -0.71 3.39 17.91
CA ASP A 212 -0.53 2.65 19.15
C ASP A 212 0.93 2.21 19.35
N LEU A 213 1.66 2.00 18.25
CA LEU A 213 3.07 1.66 18.29
C LEU A 213 3.96 2.87 18.59
N PHE A 214 3.60 4.08 18.14
CA PHE A 214 4.39 5.30 18.30
C PHE A 214 4.16 6.01 19.64
N ASP A 215 4.29 5.28 20.74
CA ASP A 215 4.32 5.90 22.06
C ASP A 215 5.66 6.61 22.36
N LEU A 216 5.75 7.28 23.51
CA LEU A 216 6.95 7.99 23.91
C LEU A 216 8.16 7.09 24.12
N ASP A 217 7.96 5.88 24.58
CA ASP A 217 9.04 4.92 24.85
C ASP A 217 9.59 4.36 23.54
N PHE A 218 8.73 4.04 22.56
CA PHE A 218 9.12 3.69 21.21
C PHE A 218 9.93 4.82 20.57
N CYS A 219 9.39 6.04 20.58
CA CYS A 219 10.05 7.20 19.97
C CYS A 219 11.42 7.48 20.57
N LYS A 220 11.57 7.39 21.89
CA LYS A 220 12.86 7.54 22.57
C LYS A 220 13.85 6.43 22.23
N TYR A 221 13.38 5.16 22.23
CA TYR A 221 14.25 4.02 22.00
C TYR A 221 14.76 3.94 20.57
N PHE A 222 13.87 4.17 19.60
CA PHE A 222 14.16 4.07 18.18
C PHE A 222 14.49 5.41 17.50
N SER A 223 14.76 6.48 18.28
CA SER A 223 15.02 7.85 17.80
C SER A 223 16.12 7.97 16.75
N GLN A 224 17.06 7.03 16.72
CA GLN A 224 18.14 7.02 15.74
C GLN A 224 17.83 6.24 14.46
N SER A 225 16.67 5.61 14.40
CA SER A 225 16.26 4.80 13.25
C SER A 225 15.55 5.63 12.19
N TYR A 226 15.36 5.04 11.02
CA TYR A 226 14.67 5.64 9.88
C TYR A 226 13.34 4.92 9.67
N PHE A 227 12.30 5.70 9.34
CA PHE A 227 10.94 5.17 9.20
C PHE A 227 10.33 5.56 7.86
N ILE A 228 9.60 4.64 7.28
CA ILE A 228 8.56 4.84 6.27
C ILE A 228 7.29 4.31 6.93
N VAL A 229 6.27 5.15 7.01
CA VAL A 229 4.99 4.81 7.65
C VAL A 229 3.90 4.99 6.59
N GLU A 230 3.05 4.00 6.45
CA GLU A 230 1.79 4.12 5.72
C GLU A 230 0.71 4.59 6.70
N ASP A 231 0.01 5.67 6.35
CA ASP A 231 -1.02 6.30 7.19
C ASP A 231 -2.40 5.83 6.69
N HIS A 232 -3.14 5.13 7.53
CA HIS A 232 -4.46 4.55 7.25
C HIS A 232 -5.61 5.32 7.89
#